data_223e367575efc0e8fcae0f0d7cbb7f8a
#
_entry.id   223e367575efc0e8fcae0f0d7cbb7f8a
#
_cell.length_a   1.000
_cell.length_b   1.000
_cell.length_c   1.000
_cell.angle_alpha   90.00
_cell.angle_beta   90.00
_cell.angle_gamma   90.00
#
_symmetry.space_group_name_H-M   'P 1'
#
loop_
_entity.id
_entity.type
_entity.pdbx_description
1 polymer ?
#
loop_
_entity_poly.entity_id
_entity_poly.type
_entity_poly.pdbx_seq_one_letter_code
_entity_poly.pdbx_strand_id
1 'polypeptide(L)'
;YNAANKNTKELFPVSIKNMNEVISEIIFGESELGEEMQEEFNEVMMETPNEHSMYVITNESKLYGAASILYEEPLHELAEKVGSDLYILPSSVHEVIAVSADFSSPDELAEMVYEINMDQVDINDRLSNQVYCYDKDLRTLRLATDTINKSLDDVDRGAISSPEREGR
;
A
#
# COMPACT_ATOMS: atom_id res chain seq x y z
N TYR A 1 -18.48 15.95 -7.98
CA TYR A 1 -17.13 15.41 -7.76
C TYR A 1 -16.34 16.25 -6.75
N ASN A 2 -16.17 17.55 -6.96
CA ASN A 2 -15.39 18.42 -6.09
C ASN A 2 -15.93 18.51 -4.65
N ALA A 3 -17.26 18.58 -4.46
CA ALA A 3 -17.87 18.59 -3.13
C ALA A 3 -17.66 17.25 -2.39
N ALA A 4 -17.80 16.13 -3.09
CA ALA A 4 -17.54 14.81 -2.50
C ALA A 4 -16.07 14.69 -2.06
N ASN A 5 -15.13 15.08 -2.90
CA ASN A 5 -13.70 15.01 -2.58
C ASN A 5 -13.35 15.89 -1.36
N LYS A 6 -13.91 17.10 -1.27
CA LYS A 6 -13.71 17.96 -0.11
C LYS A 6 -14.29 17.37 1.17
N ASN A 7 -15.55 16.91 1.11
CA ASN A 7 -16.22 16.34 2.27
C ASN A 7 -15.54 15.04 2.75
N THR A 8 -15.02 14.23 1.84
CA THR A 8 -14.33 12.98 2.19
C THR A 8 -13.04 13.26 2.94
N LYS A 9 -12.26 14.26 2.55
CA LYS A 9 -11.04 14.68 3.25
C LYS A 9 -11.34 15.16 4.68
N GLU A 10 -12.45 15.85 4.89
CA GLU A 10 -12.87 16.34 6.22
C GLU A 10 -13.42 15.21 7.11
N LEU A 11 -14.15 14.25 6.52
CA LEU A 11 -14.76 13.14 7.25
C LEU A 11 -13.79 11.98 7.53
N PHE A 12 -12.82 11.80 6.66
CA PHE A 12 -11.82 10.72 6.72
C PHE A 12 -10.42 11.31 6.50
N PRO A 13 -9.88 12.03 7.50
CA PRO A 13 -8.54 12.58 7.42
C PRO A 13 -7.50 11.48 7.17
N VAL A 14 -6.51 11.81 6.36
CA VAL A 14 -5.41 10.89 6.05
C VAL A 14 -4.54 10.71 7.28
N SER A 15 -4.14 9.47 7.51
CA SER A 15 -3.12 9.08 8.48
C SER A 15 -1.94 8.45 7.74
N ILE A 16 -0.76 9.04 7.90
CA ILE A 16 0.50 8.50 7.36
C ILE A 16 1.44 8.29 8.52
N LYS A 17 1.82 7.04 8.77
CA LYS A 17 2.72 6.65 9.84
C LYS A 17 3.89 5.86 9.29
N ASN A 18 5.07 5.99 9.90
CA ASN A 18 6.16 5.07 9.63
C ASN A 18 5.77 3.66 10.09
N MET A 19 6.19 2.63 9.37
CA MET A 19 5.89 1.23 9.71
C MET A 19 6.39 0.88 11.11
N ASN A 20 7.54 1.43 11.53
CA ASN A 20 8.07 1.20 12.88
C ASN A 20 7.16 1.77 13.97
N GLU A 21 6.54 2.94 13.72
CA GLU A 21 5.54 3.52 14.63
C GLU A 21 4.31 2.60 14.76
N VAL A 22 3.83 2.08 13.62
CA VAL A 22 2.69 1.15 13.61
C VAL A 22 3.01 -0.13 14.37
N ILE A 23 4.19 -0.70 14.15
CA ILE A 23 4.64 -1.90 14.84
C ILE A 23 4.77 -1.64 16.36
N SER A 24 5.34 -0.50 16.75
CA SER A 24 5.48 -0.14 18.16
C SER A 24 4.13 0.05 18.84
N GLU A 25 3.16 0.69 18.19
CA GLU A 25 1.78 0.80 18.69
C GLU A 25 1.12 -0.57 18.91
N ILE A 26 1.36 -1.53 18.01
CA ILE A 26 0.80 -2.89 18.11
C ILE A 26 1.44 -3.66 19.28
N ILE A 27 2.77 -3.54 19.46
CA ILE A 27 3.52 -4.31 20.44
C ILE A 27 3.32 -3.76 21.86
N PHE A 28 3.39 -2.45 22.01
CA PHE A 28 3.43 -1.82 23.34
C PHE A 28 2.07 -1.30 23.80
N GLY A 29 1.11 -1.07 22.88
CA GLY A 29 -0.23 -0.60 23.19
C GLY A 29 -0.26 0.81 23.78
N GLU A 30 -1.41 1.20 24.37
CA GLU A 30 -1.67 2.52 24.95
C GLU A 30 -1.49 2.57 26.47
N SER A 31 -0.53 1.84 27.05
CA SER A 31 -0.25 1.90 28.49
C SER A 31 0.90 2.85 28.78
N GLU A 32 0.91 3.51 29.97
CA GLU A 32 1.99 4.43 30.36
C GLU A 32 3.38 3.76 30.31
N LEU A 33 3.47 2.47 30.65
CA LEU A 33 4.70 1.69 30.54
C LEU A 33 5.05 1.38 29.07
N GLY A 34 4.02 1.29 28.22
CA GLY A 34 4.15 1.12 26.77
C GLY A 34 4.68 2.38 26.11
N GLU A 35 4.29 3.56 26.55
CA GLU A 35 4.74 4.84 25.98
C GLU A 35 6.25 5.03 26.15
N GLU A 36 6.82 4.77 27.34
CA GLU A 36 8.27 4.85 27.55
C GLU A 36 9.05 3.83 26.68
N MET A 37 8.57 2.60 26.60
CA MET A 37 9.18 1.56 25.76
C MET A 37 9.02 1.85 24.27
N GLN A 38 7.93 2.50 23.90
CA GLN A 38 7.64 2.92 22.53
C GLN A 38 8.58 4.03 22.08
N GLU A 39 8.84 5.02 22.95
CA GLU A 39 9.81 6.08 22.67
C GLU A 39 11.22 5.51 22.49
N GLU A 40 11.69 4.63 23.37
CA GLU A 40 13.00 3.99 23.28
C GLU A 40 13.13 3.12 22.02
N PHE A 41 12.09 2.35 21.68
CA PHE A 41 12.03 1.55 20.46
C PHE A 41 12.09 2.43 19.21
N ASN A 42 11.32 3.53 19.17
CA ASN A 42 11.30 4.45 18.06
C ASN A 42 12.63 5.19 17.89
N GLU A 43 13.30 5.59 18.96
CA GLU A 43 14.63 6.18 18.90
C GLU A 43 15.64 5.25 18.22
N VAL A 44 15.66 3.97 18.62
CA VAL A 44 16.56 2.96 18.04
C VAL A 44 16.21 2.70 16.57
N MET A 45 14.92 2.68 16.20
CA MET A 45 14.48 2.43 14.83
C MET A 45 14.56 3.64 13.91
N MET A 46 14.60 4.86 14.45
CA MET A 46 14.81 6.10 13.67
C MET A 46 16.24 6.24 13.11
N GLU A 47 17.19 5.43 13.57
CA GLU A 47 18.52 5.35 12.96
C GLU A 47 18.50 4.65 11.58
N THR A 48 17.34 4.09 11.17
CA THR A 48 17.20 3.48 9.85
C THR A 48 17.15 4.60 8.79
N PRO A 49 17.98 4.53 7.73
CA PRO A 49 17.96 5.54 6.66
C PRO A 49 16.56 5.68 6.05
N ASN A 50 16.13 6.90 5.77
CA ASN A 50 14.82 7.19 5.16
C ASN A 50 14.58 6.43 3.84
N GLU A 51 15.64 6.09 3.12
CA GLU A 51 15.62 5.34 1.86
C GLU A 51 15.01 3.93 2.00
N HIS A 52 15.05 3.36 3.22
CA HIS A 52 14.51 2.02 3.51
C HIS A 52 13.24 2.08 4.38
N SER A 53 12.73 3.28 4.64
CA SER A 53 11.53 3.43 5.46
C SER A 53 10.28 3.08 4.67
N MET A 54 9.40 2.31 5.31
CA MET A 54 8.05 2.01 4.82
C MET A 54 7.04 2.88 5.57
N TYR A 55 6.04 3.37 4.86
CA TYR A 55 4.98 4.20 5.41
C TYR A 55 3.63 3.56 5.17
N VAL A 56 2.81 3.48 6.20
CA VAL A 56 1.41 3.05 6.11
C VAL A 56 0.55 4.28 5.86
N ILE A 57 -0.20 4.26 4.77
CA ILE A 57 -1.16 5.30 4.40
C ILE A 57 -2.56 4.74 4.56
N THR A 58 -3.34 5.35 5.43
CA THR A 58 -4.73 5.01 5.69
C THR A 58 -5.52 6.27 6.04
N ASN A 59 -6.67 6.15 6.68
CA ASN A 59 -7.40 7.24 7.31
C ASN A 59 -7.49 7.02 8.84
N GLU A 60 -7.91 8.03 9.58
CA GLU A 60 -8.04 7.94 11.03
C GLU A 60 -8.99 6.81 11.51
N SER A 61 -10.00 6.47 10.71
CA SER A 61 -10.93 5.39 11.04
C SER A 61 -10.38 3.99 10.74
N LYS A 62 -9.27 3.88 10.01
CA LYS A 62 -8.66 2.63 9.52
C LYS A 62 -9.62 1.76 8.69
N LEU A 63 -10.66 2.35 8.11
CA LEU A 63 -11.64 1.68 7.27
C LEU A 63 -11.63 2.27 5.86
N TYR A 64 -11.41 1.42 4.85
CA TYR A 64 -11.31 1.81 3.44
C TYR A 64 -10.29 2.93 3.18
N GLY A 65 -9.25 2.97 4.01
CA GLY A 65 -8.24 4.03 4.02
C GLY A 65 -7.32 4.04 2.81
N ALA A 66 -7.28 2.97 2.02
CA ALA A 66 -6.53 2.93 0.77
C ALA A 66 -6.92 4.07 -0.20
N ALA A 67 -8.18 4.54 -0.14
CA ALA A 67 -8.65 5.68 -0.93
C ALA A 67 -7.89 6.99 -0.63
N SER A 68 -7.16 7.07 0.48
CA SER A 68 -6.34 8.24 0.84
C SER A 68 -5.22 8.54 -0.15
N ILE A 69 -4.80 7.57 -0.97
CA ILE A 69 -3.84 7.80 -2.06
C ILE A 69 -4.36 8.74 -3.16
N LEU A 70 -5.67 8.97 -3.21
CA LEU A 70 -6.27 9.92 -4.14
C LEU A 70 -6.13 11.38 -3.69
N TYR A 71 -5.59 11.61 -2.49
CA TYR A 71 -5.33 12.95 -1.97
C TYR A 71 -3.88 13.34 -2.31
N GLU A 72 -3.73 14.22 -3.28
CA GLU A 72 -2.43 14.60 -3.83
C GLU A 72 -1.48 15.20 -2.79
N GLU A 73 -1.97 16.15 -1.97
CA GLU A 73 -1.12 16.87 -1.01
C GLU A 73 -0.40 15.96 -0.01
N PRO A 74 -1.07 15.02 0.69
CA PRO A 74 -0.38 14.14 1.64
C PRO A 74 0.66 13.24 0.98
N LEU A 75 0.42 12.76 -0.25
CA LEU A 75 1.41 11.98 -0.99
C LEU A 75 2.61 12.84 -1.38
N HIS A 76 2.37 14.09 -1.79
CA HIS A 76 3.44 14.99 -2.15
C HIS A 76 4.32 15.35 -0.94
N GLU A 77 3.71 15.68 0.20
CA GLU A 77 4.42 15.93 1.45
C GLU A 77 5.28 14.74 1.88
N LEU A 78 4.74 13.51 1.73
CA LEU A 78 5.50 12.29 2.00
C LEU A 78 6.68 12.13 1.04
N ALA A 79 6.47 12.32 -0.27
CA ALA A 79 7.52 12.23 -1.28
C ALA A 79 8.64 13.27 -1.06
N GLU A 80 8.27 14.50 -0.66
CA GLU A 80 9.24 15.54 -0.27
C GLU A 80 10.03 15.12 0.99
N LYS A 81 9.35 14.57 2.00
CA LYS A 81 9.99 14.08 3.24
C LYS A 81 10.97 12.94 2.96
N VAL A 82 10.60 12.01 2.08
CA VAL A 82 11.44 10.86 1.66
C VAL A 82 12.56 11.32 0.73
N GLY A 83 12.33 12.35 -0.07
CA GLY A 83 13.29 12.92 -1.01
C GLY A 83 13.31 12.24 -2.39
N SER A 84 12.36 11.33 -2.65
CA SER A 84 12.26 10.55 -3.91
C SER A 84 10.81 10.40 -4.37
N ASP A 85 10.62 9.87 -5.56
CA ASP A 85 9.34 9.28 -5.98
C ASP A 85 8.95 8.17 -5.01
N LEU A 86 7.66 7.84 -4.96
CA LEU A 86 7.17 6.77 -4.09
C LEU A 86 6.59 5.62 -4.92
N TYR A 87 6.92 4.40 -4.54
CA TYR A 87 6.12 3.24 -4.93
C TYR A 87 5.01 3.02 -3.90
N ILE A 88 3.80 2.81 -4.41
CA ILE A 88 2.60 2.56 -3.62
C ILE A 88 2.16 1.12 -3.85
N LEU A 89 2.03 0.38 -2.75
CA LEU A 89 1.71 -1.05 -2.70
C LEU A 89 0.30 -1.23 -2.13
N PRO A 90 -0.74 -1.28 -2.99
CA PRO A 90 -2.14 -1.32 -2.55
C PRO A 90 -2.62 -2.75 -2.31
N SER A 91 -2.09 -3.43 -1.30
CA SER A 91 -2.47 -4.80 -0.97
C SER A 91 -3.88 -4.90 -0.37
N SER A 92 -4.30 -3.94 0.44
CA SER A 92 -5.59 -3.93 1.16
C SER A 92 -6.46 -2.73 0.77
N VAL A 93 -7.79 -2.89 0.87
CA VAL A 93 -8.74 -1.76 0.76
C VAL A 93 -8.66 -0.81 1.95
N HIS A 94 -8.09 -1.25 3.08
CA HIS A 94 -8.03 -0.49 4.32
C HIS A 94 -6.79 0.41 4.40
N GLU A 95 -5.69 -0.02 3.79
CA GLU A 95 -4.41 0.68 3.86
C GLU A 95 -3.52 0.34 2.67
N VAL A 96 -2.59 1.20 2.38
CA VAL A 96 -1.52 0.95 1.41
C VAL A 96 -0.16 1.24 2.04
N ILE A 97 0.87 0.59 1.52
CA ILE A 97 2.25 0.84 1.91
C ILE A 97 2.89 1.75 0.87
N ALA A 98 3.61 2.77 1.33
CA ALA A 98 4.47 3.61 0.48
C ALA A 98 5.94 3.37 0.85
N VAL A 99 6.77 3.24 -0.17
CA VAL A 99 8.23 3.13 -0.05
C VAL A 99 8.92 4.08 -1.02
N SER A 100 10.18 4.42 -0.76
CA SER A 100 11.00 5.14 -1.73
C SER A 100 11.10 4.37 -3.06
N ALA A 101 11.10 5.07 -4.18
CA ALA A 101 11.34 4.44 -5.49
C ALA A 101 12.77 3.89 -5.63
N ASP A 102 13.67 4.27 -4.74
CA ASP A 102 15.03 3.73 -4.66
C ASP A 102 15.14 2.43 -3.85
N PHE A 103 14.03 1.98 -3.24
CA PHE A 103 13.99 0.83 -2.35
C PHE A 103 14.22 -0.50 -3.09
N SER A 104 13.52 -0.73 -4.21
CA SER A 104 13.58 -1.96 -5.01
C SER A 104 12.97 -1.72 -6.40
N SER A 105 13.02 -2.70 -7.28
CA SER A 105 12.34 -2.61 -8.56
C SER A 105 10.81 -2.80 -8.43
N PRO A 106 10.00 -2.19 -9.32
CA PRO A 106 8.56 -2.37 -9.29
C PRO A 106 8.11 -3.84 -9.40
N ASP A 107 8.84 -4.65 -10.17
CA ASP A 107 8.51 -6.05 -10.39
C ASP A 107 8.76 -6.90 -9.13
N GLU A 108 9.89 -6.68 -8.44
CA GLU A 108 10.16 -7.33 -7.14
C GLU A 108 9.12 -6.94 -6.08
N LEU A 109 8.73 -5.67 -6.05
CA LEU A 109 7.68 -5.20 -5.15
C LEU A 109 6.32 -5.81 -5.49
N ALA A 110 5.99 -6.00 -6.77
CA ALA A 110 4.75 -6.65 -7.19
C ALA A 110 4.71 -8.14 -6.81
N GLU A 111 5.83 -8.85 -6.90
CA GLU A 111 5.93 -10.24 -6.41
C GLU A 111 5.69 -10.30 -4.90
N MET A 112 6.31 -9.40 -4.13
CA MET A 112 6.12 -9.32 -2.68
C MET A 112 4.66 -9.02 -2.32
N VAL A 113 4.02 -8.06 -2.99
CA VAL A 113 2.58 -7.75 -2.79
C VAL A 113 1.71 -8.95 -3.09
N TYR A 114 2.00 -9.68 -4.17
CA TYR A 114 1.27 -10.88 -4.54
C TYR A 114 1.36 -11.96 -3.45
N GLU A 115 2.56 -12.25 -2.95
CA GLU A 115 2.77 -13.24 -1.87
C GLU A 115 2.02 -12.84 -0.60
N ILE A 116 2.13 -11.57 -0.16
CA ILE A 116 1.42 -11.06 1.02
C ILE A 116 -0.09 -11.15 0.83
N ASN A 117 -0.60 -10.80 -0.35
CA ASN A 117 -2.02 -10.90 -0.65
C ASN A 117 -2.54 -12.34 -0.60
N MET A 118 -1.73 -13.31 -1.02
CA MET A 118 -2.14 -14.71 -0.96
C MET A 118 -2.15 -15.27 0.46
N ASP A 119 -1.19 -14.87 1.29
CA ASP A 119 -0.96 -15.47 2.59
C ASP A 119 -1.63 -14.70 3.75
N GLN A 120 -1.73 -13.36 3.68
CA GLN A 120 -2.05 -12.52 4.81
C GLN A 120 -3.32 -11.67 4.65
N VAL A 121 -3.76 -11.39 3.42
CA VAL A 121 -4.90 -10.52 3.17
C VAL A 121 -6.15 -11.33 2.83
N ASP A 122 -7.26 -11.10 3.56
CA ASP A 122 -8.54 -11.71 3.24
C ASP A 122 -8.96 -11.37 1.80
N ILE A 123 -9.53 -12.33 1.10
CA ILE A 123 -9.90 -12.17 -0.32
C ILE A 123 -10.86 -11.00 -0.57
N ASN A 124 -11.69 -10.66 0.42
CA ASN A 124 -12.64 -9.55 0.32
C ASN A 124 -11.96 -8.19 0.52
N ASP A 125 -10.79 -8.17 1.16
CA ASP A 125 -10.04 -6.95 1.47
C ASP A 125 -8.89 -6.70 0.48
N ARG A 126 -8.60 -7.63 -0.41
CA ARG A 126 -7.56 -7.48 -1.44
C ARG A 126 -7.92 -6.38 -2.42
N LEU A 127 -7.02 -5.43 -2.63
CA LEU A 127 -7.23 -4.32 -3.54
C LEU A 127 -6.56 -4.54 -4.90
N SER A 128 -5.25 -4.76 -4.91
CA SER A 128 -4.48 -4.96 -6.15
C SER A 128 -3.16 -5.69 -5.87
N ASN A 129 -2.64 -6.39 -6.89
CA ASN A 129 -1.29 -6.96 -6.88
C ASN A 129 -0.30 -6.10 -7.68
N GLN A 130 -0.74 -4.92 -8.15
CA GLN A 130 0.09 -4.03 -8.95
C GLN A 130 0.79 -3.01 -8.08
N VAL A 131 1.90 -2.47 -8.57
CA VAL A 131 2.61 -1.36 -7.94
C VAL A 131 2.32 -0.09 -8.71
N TYR A 132 2.03 0.99 -7.98
CA TYR A 132 1.88 2.33 -8.53
C TYR A 132 3.11 3.17 -8.18
N CYS A 133 3.40 4.15 -9.01
CA CYS A 133 4.44 5.15 -8.78
C CYS A 133 3.80 6.53 -8.66
N TYR A 134 4.08 7.21 -7.57
CA TYR A 134 3.82 8.63 -7.43
C TYR A 134 5.07 9.42 -7.84
N ASP A 135 4.94 10.16 -8.93
CA ASP A 135 5.98 11.05 -9.43
C ASP A 135 5.92 12.37 -8.65
N LYS A 136 6.99 12.67 -7.93
CA LYS A 136 7.08 13.83 -7.05
C LYS A 136 7.04 15.16 -7.83
N ASP A 137 7.73 15.22 -8.96
CA ASP A 137 7.87 16.45 -9.75
C ASP A 137 6.61 16.73 -10.57
N LEU A 138 6.01 15.68 -11.17
CA LEU A 138 4.78 15.80 -11.95
C LEU A 138 3.51 15.75 -11.09
N ARG A 139 3.61 15.37 -9.83
CA ARG A 139 2.50 15.18 -8.89
C ARG A 139 1.42 14.24 -9.43
N THR A 140 1.83 13.15 -10.05
CA THR A 140 0.93 12.19 -10.67
C THR A 140 1.14 10.79 -10.17
N LEU A 141 0.03 10.09 -9.92
CA LEU A 141 0.02 8.66 -9.61
C LEU A 141 -0.19 7.87 -10.90
N ARG A 142 0.71 6.93 -11.19
CA ARG A 142 0.66 6.08 -12.39
C ARG A 142 0.97 4.64 -12.04
N LEU A 143 0.59 3.72 -12.92
CA LEU A 143 0.99 2.33 -12.79
C LEU A 143 2.51 2.19 -13.04
N ALA A 144 3.22 1.54 -12.13
CA ALA A 144 4.65 1.29 -12.24
C ALA A 144 4.97 -0.05 -12.90
N THR A 145 4.08 -1.03 -12.78
CA THR A 145 4.23 -2.36 -13.38
C THR A 145 3.41 -2.48 -14.66
N ASP A 146 4.03 -2.92 -15.75
CA ASP A 146 3.34 -3.24 -17.02
C ASP A 146 2.58 -4.57 -16.97
N THR A 147 2.59 -5.28 -15.86
CA THR A 147 1.94 -6.57 -15.70
C THR A 147 0.42 -6.40 -15.65
N ILE A 148 -0.22 -6.52 -16.79
CA ILE A 148 -1.63 -6.92 -16.88
C ILE A 148 -1.78 -8.15 -16.01
N ASN A 149 -2.75 -8.13 -15.10
CA ASN A 149 -3.08 -9.25 -14.21
C ASN A 149 -3.13 -10.59 -14.98
N LYS A 150 -2.02 -11.29 -15.06
CA LYS A 150 -1.97 -12.63 -15.67
C LYS A 150 -2.84 -13.65 -14.93
N SER A 151 -3.20 -13.36 -13.66
CA SER A 151 -3.96 -14.30 -12.84
C SER A 151 -5.46 -14.36 -13.15
N LEU A 152 -6.05 -13.35 -13.80
CA LEU A 152 -7.47 -13.39 -14.20
C LEU A 152 -7.66 -14.02 -15.57
N ASP A 153 -6.67 -13.93 -16.46
CA ASP A 153 -6.74 -14.51 -17.81
C ASP A 153 -6.37 -16.02 -17.83
N ASP A 154 -5.57 -16.50 -16.88
CA ASP A 154 -5.17 -17.92 -16.83
C ASP A 154 -6.26 -18.84 -16.26
N VAL A 155 -7.18 -18.31 -15.45
CA VAL A 155 -8.28 -19.12 -14.88
C VAL A 155 -9.37 -19.42 -15.93
N ASP A 156 -9.52 -18.58 -16.95
CA ASP A 156 -10.60 -18.71 -17.94
C ASP A 156 -10.21 -19.56 -19.17
N ARG A 157 -8.91 -19.87 -19.36
CA ARG A 157 -8.45 -20.71 -20.48
C ARG A 157 -8.31 -22.20 -20.16
N GLY A 158 -8.46 -22.60 -18.89
CA GLY A 158 -8.35 -23.99 -18.45
C GLY A 158 -9.66 -24.80 -18.49
N ALA A 159 -10.82 -24.21 -18.80
CA ALA A 159 -12.12 -24.83 -18.59
C ALA A 159 -12.91 -25.21 -19.86
N ILE A 160 -12.33 -25.09 -21.07
CA ILE A 160 -13.03 -25.54 -22.28
C ILE A 160 -12.16 -26.53 -23.08
N SER A 161 -12.02 -27.72 -22.58
CA SER A 161 -11.79 -28.88 -23.43
C SER A 161 -13.15 -29.54 -23.69
N SER A 162 -13.71 -29.29 -24.84
CA SER A 162 -14.91 -30.00 -25.34
C SER A 162 -14.61 -31.48 -25.50
N PRO A 163 -15.52 -32.38 -25.11
CA PRO A 163 -15.36 -33.79 -25.43
C PRO A 163 -15.60 -34.01 -26.90
N GLU A 164 -14.65 -34.63 -27.57
CA GLU A 164 -14.82 -35.17 -28.93
C GLU A 164 -16.02 -36.11 -28.96
N ARG A 165 -16.98 -35.79 -29.84
CA ARG A 165 -18.02 -36.75 -30.24
C ARG A 165 -17.42 -37.71 -31.25
N GLU A 166 -17.13 -38.91 -30.78
CA GLU A 166 -17.07 -40.06 -31.72
C GLU A 166 -18.45 -40.29 -32.31
N GLY A 167 -18.55 -40.02 -33.61
CA GLY A 167 -19.70 -40.35 -34.43
C GLY A 167 -19.46 -41.68 -35.17
N ARG A 168 -20.39 -42.54 -35.02
CA ARG A 168 -20.59 -43.71 -35.91
C ARG A 168 -21.17 -43.24 -37.22
#